data_d146418a18fb854450d0926b6cd3f9a4
#
_entry.id   d146418a18fb854450d0926b6cd3f9a4
#
_cell.length_a   1.000
_cell.length_b   1.000
_cell.length_c   1.000
_cell.angle_alpha   90.00
_cell.angle_beta   90.00
_cell.angle_gamma   90.00
#
_symmetry.space_group_name_H-M   'P 1'
#
loop_
_entity.id
_entity.type
_entity.pdbx_description
1 polymer ?
#
loop_
_entity_poly.entity_id
_entity_poly.type
_entity_poly.pdbx_seq_one_letter_code
_entity_poly.pdbx_strand_id
1 'polypeptide(L)'
;MKTILFLFILSVSLFSKVDINLSHTKIKHGTTFAVVLQSDMKLSQAPNVIYKNKTFQMFTIKGSIKKYRAFIPIDYYSKKQKENVQVTYKTNDNLIKKNYDIEIIYGNYKQNEIIKVSKGKVTLSNKNKTRSTKEYNTVYKNVYSKITPYDLTLNSPFQYPMESKITSDYGNARIYNGKTKSYHTGTDYRAKVGTNIYSTNNGIVVLTMHRFYLGNVIYIDHGRGAFSYYSHMNNFDVKKGQKVKKGQLIGTSGKTGRITGPHLHYALRLYNTTVDPLQYTELYNKILKLYQ
;
A
#
# COMPACT_ATOMS: atom_id res chain seq x y z
N MET A 1 11.02 75.68 5.02
CA MET A 1 10.07 74.60 4.70
C MET A 1 10.88 73.29 4.63
N LYS A 2 10.67 72.40 5.64
CA LYS A 2 11.28 71.08 5.66
C LYS A 2 10.28 70.09 5.09
N THR A 3 10.58 69.54 3.91
CA THR A 3 9.78 68.52 3.25
C THR A 3 10.04 67.16 3.92
N ILE A 4 9.04 66.62 4.63
CA ILE A 4 9.09 65.30 5.23
C ILE A 4 8.71 64.29 4.13
N LEU A 5 9.68 63.47 3.68
CA LEU A 5 9.45 62.39 2.74
C LEU A 5 8.90 61.17 3.50
N PHE A 6 7.62 60.89 3.34
CA PHE A 6 6.98 59.69 3.86
C PHE A 6 7.37 58.47 2.97
N LEU A 7 8.26 57.61 3.47
CA LEU A 7 8.58 56.38 2.84
C LEU A 7 7.47 55.35 3.13
N PHE A 8 6.61 55.12 2.16
CA PHE A 8 5.62 54.02 2.24
C PHE A 8 6.38 52.69 2.03
N ILE A 9 6.66 51.99 3.13
CA ILE A 9 7.11 50.59 3.08
C ILE A 9 5.90 49.76 2.71
N LEU A 10 5.76 49.41 1.43
CA LEU A 10 4.78 48.43 0.97
C LEU A 10 5.25 47.07 1.45
N SER A 11 4.74 46.58 2.57
CA SER A 11 4.96 45.21 3.03
C SER A 11 4.20 44.28 2.08
N VAL A 12 4.86 43.83 1.04
CA VAL A 12 4.38 42.70 0.24
C VAL A 12 4.45 41.47 1.15
N SER A 13 3.31 41.12 1.77
CA SER A 13 3.19 39.83 2.44
C SER A 13 3.25 38.74 1.35
N LEU A 14 4.42 38.18 1.17
CA LEU A 14 4.62 36.97 0.38
C LEU A 14 3.88 35.82 1.09
N PHE A 15 2.58 35.68 0.77
CA PHE A 15 1.88 34.45 1.17
C PHE A 15 2.51 33.30 0.41
N SER A 16 3.14 32.37 1.13
CA SER A 16 3.67 31.17 0.53
C SER A 16 2.53 30.39 -0.13
N LYS A 17 2.69 30.09 -1.41
CA LYS A 17 1.71 29.32 -2.16
C LYS A 17 1.90 27.84 -1.87
N VAL A 18 0.85 27.20 -1.38
CA VAL A 18 0.79 25.75 -1.19
C VAL A 18 -0.37 25.19 -2.01
N ASP A 19 -0.04 24.35 -2.98
CA ASP A 19 -1.00 23.64 -3.82
C ASP A 19 -1.14 22.19 -3.32
N ILE A 20 -2.39 21.72 -3.13
CA ILE A 20 -2.69 20.38 -2.66
C ILE A 20 -3.62 19.72 -3.67
N ASN A 21 -3.20 18.56 -4.17
CA ASN A 21 -3.91 17.81 -5.18
C ASN A 21 -4.17 16.38 -4.69
N LEU A 22 -5.41 15.92 -4.83
CA LEU A 22 -5.80 14.53 -4.69
C LEU A 22 -5.77 13.88 -6.07
N SER A 23 -5.24 12.65 -6.16
CA SER A 23 -5.19 11.92 -7.44
C SER A 23 -6.58 11.70 -8.06
N HIS A 24 -7.58 11.55 -7.22
CA HIS A 24 -9.02 11.46 -7.56
C HIS A 24 -9.84 11.57 -6.28
N THR A 25 -11.11 11.96 -6.41
CA THR A 25 -12.05 12.17 -5.29
C THR A 25 -13.12 11.07 -5.19
N LYS A 26 -13.39 10.33 -6.28
CA LYS A 26 -14.22 9.12 -6.26
C LYS A 26 -13.32 7.90 -6.18
N ILE A 27 -13.36 7.20 -5.03
CA ILE A 27 -12.37 6.18 -4.69
C ILE A 27 -13.08 4.86 -4.47
N LYS A 28 -12.68 3.82 -5.20
CA LYS A 28 -13.21 2.46 -4.99
C LYS A 28 -12.73 1.92 -3.65
N HIS A 29 -13.62 1.25 -2.89
CA HIS A 29 -13.19 0.52 -1.69
C HIS A 29 -12.14 -0.54 -2.05
N GLY A 30 -11.20 -0.80 -1.16
CA GLY A 30 -10.08 -1.71 -1.41
C GLY A 30 -8.95 -1.12 -2.27
N THR A 31 -9.02 0.15 -2.68
CA THR A 31 -7.97 0.81 -3.47
C THR A 31 -7.27 1.93 -2.70
N THR A 32 -6.43 2.68 -3.37
CA THR A 32 -5.60 3.74 -2.79
C THR A 32 -5.80 5.03 -3.57
N PHE A 33 -5.79 6.17 -2.89
CA PHE A 33 -5.61 7.47 -3.53
C PHE A 33 -4.33 8.14 -3.02
N ALA A 34 -3.81 9.07 -3.80
CA ALA A 34 -2.63 9.86 -3.43
C ALA A 34 -3.03 11.30 -3.11
N VAL A 35 -2.36 11.87 -2.13
CA VAL A 35 -2.35 13.31 -1.85
C VAL A 35 -0.95 13.82 -2.16
N VAL A 36 -0.87 14.88 -2.97
CA VAL A 36 0.38 15.56 -3.30
C VAL A 36 0.28 17.00 -2.85
N LEU A 37 1.28 17.47 -2.15
CA LEU A 37 1.43 18.86 -1.73
C LEU A 37 2.68 19.44 -2.37
N GLN A 38 2.53 20.58 -3.02
CA GLN A 38 3.63 21.40 -3.54
C GLN A 38 3.64 22.75 -2.82
N SER A 39 4.81 23.19 -2.42
CA SER A 39 5.01 24.48 -1.77
C SER A 39 6.09 25.26 -2.52
N ASP A 40 5.98 26.57 -2.59
CA ASP A 40 7.03 27.46 -3.11
C ASP A 40 8.22 27.61 -2.15
N MET A 41 8.05 27.20 -0.89
CA MET A 41 9.07 27.20 0.15
C MET A 41 9.22 25.82 0.82
N LYS A 42 10.37 25.59 1.47
CA LYS A 42 10.56 24.41 2.33
C LYS A 42 9.68 24.57 3.58
N LEU A 43 8.89 23.54 3.87
CA LEU A 43 8.11 23.50 5.10
C LEU A 43 8.99 23.13 6.30
N SER A 44 8.70 23.69 7.46
CA SER A 44 9.44 23.44 8.71
C SER A 44 9.34 21.99 9.18
N GLN A 45 8.25 21.32 8.86
CA GLN A 45 8.02 19.91 9.13
C GLN A 45 7.24 19.23 7.99
N ALA A 46 7.34 17.91 7.89
CA ALA A 46 6.59 17.14 6.91
C ALA A 46 5.08 17.31 7.13
N PRO A 47 4.29 17.58 6.06
CA PRO A 47 2.83 17.64 6.15
C PRO A 47 2.23 16.29 6.52
N ASN A 48 0.97 16.31 6.96
CA ASN A 48 0.23 15.09 7.26
C ASN A 48 -1.12 15.08 6.54
N VAL A 49 -1.58 13.88 6.23
CA VAL A 49 -2.96 13.59 5.81
C VAL A 49 -3.64 12.90 6.97
N ILE A 50 -4.80 13.40 7.39
CA ILE A 50 -5.64 12.80 8.44
C ILE A 50 -6.87 12.22 7.77
N TYR A 51 -7.10 10.92 7.95
CA TYR A 51 -8.23 10.20 7.42
C TYR A 51 -8.69 9.12 8.41
N LYS A 52 -9.98 9.11 8.78
CA LYS A 52 -10.57 8.17 9.75
C LYS A 52 -9.73 8.04 11.04
N ASN A 53 -9.40 9.16 11.66
CA ASN A 53 -8.60 9.22 12.90
C ASN A 53 -7.19 8.61 12.79
N LYS A 54 -6.68 8.38 11.57
CA LYS A 54 -5.31 7.97 11.30
C LYS A 54 -4.55 9.12 10.68
N THR A 55 -3.31 9.28 11.12
CA THR A 55 -2.38 10.26 10.55
C THR A 55 -1.39 9.55 9.63
N PHE A 56 -1.32 10.04 8.40
CA PHE A 56 -0.39 9.58 7.38
C PHE A 56 0.60 10.71 7.10
N GLN A 57 1.83 10.57 7.58
CA GLN A 57 2.87 11.55 7.29
C GLN A 57 3.18 11.56 5.80
N MET A 58 3.21 12.74 5.19
CA MET A 58 3.66 12.91 3.82
C MET A 58 5.20 12.87 3.77
N PHE A 59 5.76 12.41 2.68
CA PHE A 59 7.21 12.34 2.49
C PHE A 59 7.61 12.96 1.16
N THR A 60 8.84 13.47 1.12
CA THR A 60 9.36 14.20 -0.04
C THR A 60 9.47 13.31 -1.27
N ILE A 61 9.22 13.90 -2.42
CA ILE A 61 9.52 13.30 -3.72
C ILE A 61 10.99 13.57 -4.02
N LYS A 62 11.71 12.57 -4.51
CA LYS A 62 13.14 12.67 -4.82
C LYS A 62 13.44 13.90 -5.70
N GLY A 63 14.50 14.61 -5.37
CA GLY A 63 14.92 15.83 -6.08
C GLY A 63 14.19 17.10 -5.65
N SER A 64 13.22 17.02 -4.73
CA SER A 64 12.50 18.20 -4.23
C SER A 64 12.32 18.17 -2.71
N ILE A 65 12.66 19.27 -2.06
CA ILE A 65 12.35 19.53 -0.64
C ILE A 65 11.02 20.28 -0.47
N LYS A 66 10.32 20.52 -1.58
CA LYS A 66 9.10 21.33 -1.67
C LYS A 66 7.90 20.53 -2.18
N LYS A 67 8.09 19.28 -2.56
CA LYS A 67 7.04 18.37 -3.02
C LYS A 67 6.92 17.19 -2.07
N TYR A 68 5.70 16.95 -1.60
CA TYR A 68 5.38 15.89 -0.64
C TYR A 68 4.25 15.02 -1.19
N ARG A 69 4.23 13.75 -0.83
CA ARG A 69 3.16 12.81 -1.18
C ARG A 69 2.82 11.88 -0.03
N ALA A 70 1.59 11.43 -0.01
CA ALA A 70 1.13 10.29 0.79
C ALA A 70 0.18 9.42 -0.04
N PHE A 71 0.17 8.12 0.24
CA PHE A 71 -0.78 7.16 -0.33
C PHE A 71 -1.71 6.68 0.77
N ILE A 72 -3.00 6.89 0.58
CA ILE A 72 -4.02 6.66 1.61
C ILE A 72 -4.86 5.44 1.19
N PRO A 73 -4.81 4.34 1.95
CA PRO A 73 -5.58 3.15 1.64
C PRO A 73 -7.04 3.30 2.05
N ILE A 74 -7.95 2.82 1.22
CA ILE A 74 -9.37 2.63 1.54
C ILE A 74 -9.61 1.16 1.82
N ASP A 75 -10.13 0.84 3.00
CA ASP A 75 -10.41 -0.54 3.37
C ASP A 75 -11.48 -1.17 2.45
N TYR A 76 -11.32 -2.47 2.16
CA TYR A 76 -12.28 -3.22 1.34
C TYR A 76 -13.71 -3.20 1.90
N TYR A 77 -13.86 -3.18 3.22
CA TYR A 77 -15.16 -3.15 3.87
C TYR A 77 -15.74 -1.73 4.07
N SER A 78 -15.07 -0.70 3.52
CA SER A 78 -15.61 0.66 3.55
C SER A 78 -16.94 0.74 2.81
N LYS A 79 -17.93 1.39 3.44
CA LYS A 79 -19.25 1.59 2.84
C LYS A 79 -19.20 2.73 1.81
N LYS A 80 -20.11 2.67 0.83
CA LYS A 80 -20.34 3.80 -0.10
C LYS A 80 -20.86 4.99 0.69
N GLN A 81 -20.09 6.08 0.73
CA GLN A 81 -20.45 7.32 1.44
C GLN A 81 -19.49 8.45 1.07
N LYS A 82 -19.93 9.69 1.36
CA LYS A 82 -19.05 10.85 1.36
C LYS A 82 -18.24 10.87 2.66
N GLU A 83 -16.97 11.19 2.56
CA GLU A 83 -16.05 11.29 3.67
C GLU A 83 -15.16 12.52 3.49
N ASN A 84 -14.46 12.92 4.56
CA ASN A 84 -13.57 14.07 4.53
C ASN A 84 -12.12 13.62 4.79
N VAL A 85 -11.19 14.22 4.07
CA VAL A 85 -9.75 14.08 4.24
C VAL A 85 -9.19 15.44 4.62
N GLN A 86 -8.46 15.51 5.72
CA GLN A 86 -7.81 16.74 6.14
C GLN A 86 -6.31 16.68 5.85
N VAL A 87 -5.76 17.68 5.21
CA VAL A 87 -4.33 17.88 5.02
C VAL A 87 -3.86 18.98 5.98
N THR A 88 -2.80 18.71 6.74
CA THR A 88 -2.22 19.63 7.70
C THR A 88 -0.77 19.91 7.38
N TYR A 89 -0.35 21.18 7.44
CA TYR A 89 1.03 21.63 7.24
C TYR A 89 1.31 22.90 8.01
N LYS A 90 2.58 23.20 8.26
CA LYS A 90 3.00 24.43 8.93
C LYS A 90 3.69 25.37 7.94
N THR A 91 3.26 26.63 7.95
CA THR A 91 3.95 27.76 7.31
C THR A 91 4.34 28.76 8.40
N ASN A 92 5.63 29.06 8.51
CA ASN A 92 6.16 29.77 9.67
C ASN A 92 5.70 29.04 10.95
N ASP A 93 5.05 29.67 11.90
CA ASP A 93 4.56 29.04 13.12
C ASP A 93 3.07 28.65 13.06
N ASN A 94 2.38 28.92 11.95
CA ASN A 94 0.96 28.68 11.82
C ASN A 94 0.65 27.26 11.29
N LEU A 95 -0.18 26.54 12.03
CA LEU A 95 -0.74 25.26 11.58
C LEU A 95 -1.94 25.50 10.66
N ILE A 96 -1.79 25.15 9.40
CA ILE A 96 -2.85 25.23 8.40
C ILE A 96 -3.53 23.87 8.26
N LYS A 97 -4.87 23.88 8.20
CA LYS A 97 -5.72 22.71 7.98
C LYS A 97 -6.58 22.94 6.75
N LYS A 98 -6.53 22.04 5.78
CA LYS A 98 -7.35 22.05 4.56
C LYS A 98 -8.16 20.76 4.48
N ASN A 99 -9.46 20.89 4.25
CA ASN A 99 -10.38 19.76 4.15
C ASN A 99 -10.77 19.51 2.69
N TYR A 100 -10.87 18.25 2.32
CA TYR A 100 -11.22 17.78 0.97
C TYR A 100 -12.28 16.70 1.07
N ASP A 101 -13.36 16.88 0.33
CA ASP A 101 -14.40 15.86 0.24
C ASP A 101 -14.01 14.76 -0.75
N ILE A 102 -14.24 13.54 -0.34
CA ILE A 102 -14.08 12.34 -1.17
C ILE A 102 -15.37 11.52 -1.12
N GLU A 103 -15.59 10.73 -2.15
CA GLU A 103 -16.69 9.77 -2.23
C GLU A 103 -16.13 8.35 -2.33
N ILE A 104 -16.44 7.50 -1.37
CA ILE A 104 -16.15 6.08 -1.46
C ILE A 104 -17.25 5.42 -2.29
N ILE A 105 -16.85 4.72 -3.34
CA ILE A 105 -17.74 3.98 -4.23
C ILE A 105 -17.46 2.48 -4.17
N TYR A 106 -18.45 1.66 -4.52
CA TYR A 106 -18.23 0.22 -4.65
C TYR A 106 -17.36 -0.11 -5.86
N GLY A 107 -16.38 -1.01 -5.68
CA GLY A 107 -15.62 -1.61 -6.76
C GLY A 107 -16.48 -2.63 -7.51
N ASN A 108 -16.25 -2.76 -8.81
CA ASN A 108 -16.89 -3.80 -9.62
C ASN A 108 -16.12 -5.13 -9.48
N TYR A 109 -16.13 -5.70 -8.26
CA TYR A 109 -15.48 -6.98 -7.97
C TYR A 109 -16.38 -8.15 -8.34
N LYS A 110 -15.78 -9.21 -8.88
CA LYS A 110 -16.51 -10.45 -9.21
C LYS A 110 -17.14 -11.00 -7.93
N GLN A 111 -18.43 -11.29 -7.98
CA GLN A 111 -19.17 -11.88 -6.87
C GLN A 111 -19.20 -13.41 -6.99
N ASN A 112 -19.21 -14.09 -5.84
CA ASN A 112 -19.44 -15.54 -5.74
C ASN A 112 -18.40 -16.41 -6.48
N GLU A 113 -17.10 -16.09 -6.42
CA GLU A 113 -16.04 -16.96 -6.90
C GLU A 113 -16.00 -18.23 -6.04
N ILE A 114 -16.43 -19.37 -6.60
CA ILE A 114 -16.49 -20.64 -5.88
C ILE A 114 -15.11 -21.30 -5.91
N ILE A 115 -14.53 -21.51 -4.74
CA ILE A 115 -13.20 -22.11 -4.55
C ILE A 115 -13.35 -23.46 -3.84
N LYS A 116 -13.00 -24.54 -4.54
CA LYS A 116 -12.98 -25.89 -3.96
C LYS A 116 -11.58 -26.22 -3.43
N VAL A 117 -11.47 -26.46 -2.13
CA VAL A 117 -10.22 -26.85 -1.46
C VAL A 117 -10.46 -27.99 -0.47
N SER A 118 -9.38 -28.60 0.04
CA SER A 118 -9.52 -29.68 1.03
C SER A 118 -10.35 -29.23 2.25
N LYS A 119 -11.21 -30.11 2.77
CA LYS A 119 -12.14 -29.83 3.88
C LYS A 119 -11.42 -29.23 5.10
N GLY A 120 -10.23 -29.72 5.46
CA GLY A 120 -9.43 -29.22 6.59
C GLY A 120 -8.88 -27.80 6.41
N LYS A 121 -8.94 -27.23 5.20
CA LYS A 121 -8.57 -25.83 4.92
C LYS A 121 -9.76 -24.85 5.02
N VAL A 122 -10.97 -25.36 5.25
CA VAL A 122 -12.20 -24.57 5.44
C VAL A 122 -12.77 -24.78 6.83
N THR A 123 -13.00 -26.05 7.22
CA THR A 123 -13.44 -26.42 8.58
C THR A 123 -12.20 -26.78 9.41
N LEU A 124 -11.78 -25.84 10.24
CA LEU A 124 -10.54 -26.00 11.01
C LEU A 124 -10.73 -26.83 12.27
N SER A 125 -9.80 -27.77 12.53
CA SER A 125 -9.61 -28.33 13.87
C SER A 125 -9.12 -27.26 14.86
N ASN A 126 -9.26 -27.48 16.17
CA ASN A 126 -8.75 -26.55 17.18
C ASN A 126 -7.24 -26.30 17.02
N LYS A 127 -6.45 -27.34 16.72
CA LYS A 127 -5.01 -27.24 16.42
C LYS A 127 -4.74 -26.25 15.27
N ASN A 128 -5.49 -26.35 14.18
CA ASN A 128 -5.30 -25.46 13.02
C ASN A 128 -5.81 -24.03 13.26
N LYS A 129 -6.86 -23.84 14.07
CA LYS A 129 -7.30 -22.52 14.53
C LYS A 129 -6.19 -21.83 15.34
N THR A 130 -5.67 -22.51 16.37
CA THR A 130 -4.57 -22.01 17.20
C THR A 130 -3.33 -21.69 16.36
N ARG A 131 -2.95 -22.58 15.44
CA ARG A 131 -1.84 -22.36 14.51
C ARG A 131 -2.06 -21.10 13.67
N SER A 132 -3.20 -20.96 13.03
CA SER A 132 -3.52 -19.81 12.16
C SER A 132 -3.49 -18.49 12.93
N THR A 133 -4.03 -18.46 14.18
CA THR A 133 -3.99 -17.30 15.08
C THR A 133 -2.55 -16.94 15.47
N LYS A 134 -1.75 -17.92 15.86
CA LYS A 134 -0.32 -17.71 16.20
C LYS A 134 0.45 -17.13 15.00
N GLU A 135 0.24 -17.67 13.80
CA GLU A 135 0.84 -17.18 12.57
C GLU A 135 0.44 -15.72 12.26
N TYR A 136 -0.86 -15.39 12.42
CA TYR A 136 -1.34 -14.01 12.25
C TYR A 136 -0.66 -13.05 13.24
N ASN A 137 -0.62 -13.42 14.52
CA ASN A 137 0.01 -12.59 15.56
C ASN A 137 1.52 -12.40 15.29
N THR A 138 2.21 -13.44 14.79
CA THR A 138 3.61 -13.35 14.39
C THR A 138 3.80 -12.35 13.27
N VAL A 139 2.96 -12.38 12.22
CA VAL A 139 3.01 -11.42 11.11
C VAL A 139 2.66 -10.02 11.60
N TYR A 140 1.60 -9.87 12.41
CA TYR A 140 1.23 -8.58 12.96
C TYR A 140 2.38 -7.94 13.73
N LYS A 141 2.98 -8.67 14.68
CA LYS A 141 4.10 -8.20 15.50
C LYS A 141 5.37 -7.86 14.70
N ASN A 142 5.70 -8.65 13.70
CA ASN A 142 6.98 -8.51 12.99
C ASN A 142 6.89 -7.66 11.70
N VAL A 143 5.69 -7.46 11.16
CA VAL A 143 5.47 -6.77 9.89
C VAL A 143 4.53 -5.59 10.09
N TYR A 144 3.24 -5.82 10.39
CA TYR A 144 2.21 -4.81 10.25
C TYR A 144 2.18 -3.75 11.35
N SER A 145 2.70 -4.05 12.55
CA SER A 145 2.82 -3.08 13.65
C SER A 145 4.01 -2.14 13.53
N LYS A 146 4.89 -2.37 12.55
CA LYS A 146 6.12 -1.61 12.35
C LYS A 146 6.00 -0.76 11.09
N ILE A 147 6.19 0.54 11.22
CA ILE A 147 6.24 1.45 10.10
C ILE A 147 7.66 2.00 10.00
N THR A 148 8.37 1.61 8.95
CA THR A 148 9.68 2.18 8.63
C THR A 148 9.49 3.64 8.21
N PRO A 149 10.13 4.61 8.89
CA PRO A 149 9.84 6.03 8.73
C PRO A 149 10.49 6.67 7.49
N TYR A 150 11.18 5.92 6.67
CA TYR A 150 11.84 6.36 5.44
C TYR A 150 11.39 5.53 4.24
N ASP A 151 11.56 6.09 3.04
CA ASP A 151 11.21 5.46 1.77
C ASP A 151 12.33 4.50 1.33
N LEU A 152 12.07 3.21 1.42
CA LEU A 152 13.02 2.18 0.99
C LEU A 152 13.00 1.97 -0.53
N THR A 153 11.96 2.44 -1.24
CA THR A 153 11.89 2.33 -2.70
C THR A 153 12.92 3.21 -3.40
N LEU A 154 13.46 4.21 -2.69
CA LEU A 154 14.34 5.24 -3.24
C LEU A 154 13.70 5.98 -4.43
N ASN A 155 12.37 6.13 -4.40
CA ASN A 155 11.57 6.65 -5.51
C ASN A 155 11.73 5.85 -6.83
N SER A 156 12.04 4.56 -6.76
CA SER A 156 11.99 3.66 -7.89
C SER A 156 10.55 3.31 -8.23
N PRO A 157 10.13 3.26 -9.50
CA PRO A 157 8.79 2.81 -9.86
C PRO A 157 8.61 1.33 -9.52
N PHE A 158 7.40 0.95 -9.10
CA PHE A 158 7.05 -0.46 -8.89
C PHE A 158 6.97 -1.19 -10.23
N GLN A 159 7.29 -2.47 -10.22
CA GLN A 159 7.06 -3.41 -11.31
C GLN A 159 6.16 -4.57 -10.84
N TYR A 160 5.68 -5.38 -11.76
CA TYR A 160 4.98 -6.60 -11.42
C TYR A 160 5.95 -7.71 -11.03
N PRO A 161 5.53 -8.68 -10.19
CA PRO A 161 6.40 -9.73 -9.66
C PRO A 161 6.80 -10.77 -10.72
N MET A 162 6.05 -10.86 -11.80
CA MET A 162 6.28 -11.71 -12.97
C MET A 162 5.43 -11.24 -14.15
N GLU A 163 5.86 -11.60 -15.36
CA GLU A 163 5.05 -11.45 -16.57
C GLU A 163 4.22 -12.72 -16.78
N SER A 164 2.93 -12.65 -16.43
CA SER A 164 2.02 -13.79 -16.57
C SER A 164 0.56 -13.33 -16.55
N LYS A 165 -0.32 -14.19 -17.06
CA LYS A 165 -1.77 -13.97 -17.04
C LYS A 165 -2.29 -13.93 -15.60
N ILE A 166 -3.08 -12.92 -15.28
CA ILE A 166 -3.85 -12.83 -14.04
C ILE A 166 -5.02 -13.82 -14.13
N THR A 167 -5.19 -14.63 -13.12
CA THR A 167 -6.23 -15.66 -13.02
C THR A 167 -7.32 -15.32 -12.02
N SER A 168 -7.04 -14.43 -11.04
CA SER A 168 -8.02 -13.92 -10.10
C SER A 168 -7.57 -12.56 -9.59
N ASP A 169 -8.45 -11.57 -9.70
CA ASP A 169 -8.19 -10.20 -9.30
C ASP A 169 -8.37 -10.00 -7.79
N TYR A 170 -7.75 -8.94 -7.27
CA TYR A 170 -8.04 -8.45 -5.94
C TYR A 170 -9.53 -8.10 -5.79
N GLY A 171 -10.06 -8.31 -4.59
CA GLY A 171 -11.42 -7.91 -4.23
C GLY A 171 -12.51 -8.91 -4.62
N ASN A 172 -12.22 -9.92 -5.46
CA ASN A 172 -13.21 -10.96 -5.83
C ASN A 172 -13.75 -11.62 -4.57
N ALA A 173 -15.09 -11.68 -4.44
CA ALA A 173 -15.75 -12.34 -3.32
C ALA A 173 -15.67 -13.86 -3.49
N ARG A 174 -15.04 -14.53 -2.53
CA ARG A 174 -14.75 -15.98 -2.57
C ARG A 174 -15.65 -16.75 -1.63
N ILE A 175 -16.19 -17.87 -2.11
CA ILE A 175 -16.96 -18.85 -1.35
C ILE A 175 -16.18 -20.16 -1.33
N TYR A 176 -15.57 -20.48 -0.19
CA TYR A 176 -14.79 -21.72 0.00
C TYR A 176 -15.71 -22.89 0.37
N ASN A 177 -15.79 -23.89 -0.52
CA ASN A 177 -16.60 -25.11 -0.35
C ASN A 177 -18.07 -24.81 0.03
N GLY A 178 -18.64 -23.74 -0.48
CA GLY A 178 -20.02 -23.30 -0.20
C GLY A 178 -20.28 -22.74 1.21
N LYS A 179 -19.27 -22.64 2.08
CA LYS A 179 -19.46 -22.31 3.49
C LYS A 179 -18.84 -20.98 3.91
N THR A 180 -17.56 -20.77 3.63
CA THR A 180 -16.80 -19.62 4.15
C THR A 180 -16.76 -18.52 3.10
N LYS A 181 -17.32 -17.35 3.42
CA LYS A 181 -17.24 -16.14 2.60
C LYS A 181 -16.01 -15.34 2.99
N SER A 182 -15.27 -14.86 1.98
CA SER A 182 -14.10 -14.01 2.13
C SER A 182 -13.93 -13.20 0.84
N TYR A 183 -12.99 -12.28 0.81
CA TYR A 183 -12.59 -11.65 -0.45
C TYR A 183 -11.13 -11.98 -0.77
N HIS A 184 -10.75 -11.83 -2.03
CA HIS A 184 -9.39 -12.04 -2.50
C HIS A 184 -8.51 -10.84 -2.12
N THR A 185 -7.53 -11.06 -1.23
CA THR A 185 -6.70 -9.99 -0.65
C THR A 185 -5.47 -9.63 -1.49
N GLY A 186 -5.36 -10.12 -2.71
CA GLY A 186 -4.27 -9.87 -3.65
C GLY A 186 -4.66 -10.22 -5.07
N THR A 187 -3.69 -10.41 -5.93
CA THR A 187 -3.86 -10.81 -7.33
C THR A 187 -3.14 -12.13 -7.57
N ASP A 188 -3.81 -13.08 -8.22
CA ASP A 188 -3.25 -14.39 -8.53
C ASP A 188 -2.71 -14.41 -9.97
N TYR A 189 -1.43 -14.72 -10.12
CA TYR A 189 -0.73 -14.86 -11.40
C TYR A 189 -0.61 -16.34 -11.76
N ARG A 190 -0.96 -16.70 -12.97
CA ARG A 190 -0.73 -18.07 -13.48
C ARG A 190 0.78 -18.38 -13.41
N ALA A 191 1.13 -19.49 -12.76
CA ALA A 191 2.52 -19.90 -12.68
C ALA A 191 2.61 -21.42 -12.51
N LYS A 192 3.53 -22.08 -13.21
CA LYS A 192 3.94 -23.45 -12.91
C LYS A 192 4.82 -23.46 -11.67
N VAL A 193 4.91 -24.60 -10.97
CA VAL A 193 5.90 -24.76 -9.89
C VAL A 193 7.30 -24.49 -10.46
N GLY A 194 8.08 -23.68 -9.77
CA GLY A 194 9.43 -23.31 -10.20
C GLY A 194 9.53 -22.05 -11.08
N THR A 195 8.41 -21.35 -11.39
CA THR A 195 8.47 -20.08 -12.12
C THR A 195 9.09 -19.01 -11.24
N ASN A 196 10.04 -18.23 -11.76
CA ASN A 196 10.75 -17.17 -11.06
C ASN A 196 9.80 -16.05 -10.58
N ILE A 197 10.04 -15.58 -9.37
CA ILE A 197 9.32 -14.46 -8.74
C ILE A 197 10.33 -13.38 -8.39
N TYR A 198 10.02 -12.14 -8.75
CA TYR A 198 10.91 -11.00 -8.56
C TYR A 198 10.34 -9.99 -7.57
N SER A 199 11.21 -9.31 -6.82
CA SER A 199 10.83 -8.20 -5.96
C SER A 199 10.23 -7.06 -6.78
N THR A 200 9.06 -6.58 -6.38
CA THR A 200 8.35 -5.52 -7.11
C THR A 200 8.96 -4.15 -6.93
N ASN A 201 9.75 -3.95 -5.87
CA ASN A 201 10.54 -2.72 -5.67
C ASN A 201 11.73 -3.01 -4.72
N ASN A 202 12.58 -1.99 -4.51
CA ASN A 202 13.58 -2.02 -3.46
C ASN A 202 12.92 -2.16 -2.09
N GLY A 203 13.58 -2.84 -1.16
CA GLY A 203 13.06 -3.04 0.19
C GLY A 203 13.93 -3.93 1.07
N ILE A 204 13.37 -4.31 2.21
CA ILE A 204 13.99 -5.24 3.16
C ILE A 204 13.05 -6.42 3.38
N VAL A 205 13.57 -7.64 3.26
CA VAL A 205 12.82 -8.85 3.64
C VAL A 205 12.62 -8.86 5.15
N VAL A 206 11.41 -8.62 5.60
CA VAL A 206 11.11 -8.55 7.05
C VAL A 206 10.68 -9.87 7.65
N LEU A 207 10.17 -10.78 6.80
CA LEU A 207 9.77 -12.11 7.26
C LEU A 207 9.73 -13.10 6.09
N THR A 208 10.22 -14.33 6.30
CA THR A 208 9.96 -15.51 5.49
C THR A 208 9.40 -16.60 6.40
N MET A 209 8.30 -17.24 6.04
CA MET A 209 7.71 -18.30 6.86
C MET A 209 6.76 -19.19 6.07
N HIS A 210 6.45 -20.38 6.62
CA HIS A 210 5.37 -21.23 6.14
C HIS A 210 4.08 -20.93 6.94
N ARG A 211 2.99 -20.58 6.24
CA ARG A 211 1.70 -20.30 6.85
C ARG A 211 0.64 -21.31 6.42
N PHE A 212 -0.33 -21.53 7.28
CA PHE A 212 -1.39 -22.50 7.04
C PHE A 212 -2.20 -22.22 5.77
N TYR A 213 -2.57 -20.95 5.53
CA TYR A 213 -3.33 -20.55 4.35
C TYR A 213 -2.46 -20.11 3.18
N LEU A 214 -1.43 -19.32 3.45
CA LEU A 214 -0.60 -18.71 2.41
C LEU A 214 0.57 -19.62 1.95
N GLY A 215 0.78 -20.77 2.63
CA GLY A 215 1.95 -21.61 2.35
C GLY A 215 3.25 -20.87 2.63
N ASN A 216 4.26 -21.11 1.85
CA ASN A 216 5.52 -20.38 1.91
C ASN A 216 5.30 -18.95 1.44
N VAL A 217 5.68 -17.97 2.27
CA VAL A 217 5.44 -16.56 2.02
C VAL A 217 6.64 -15.70 2.40
N ILE A 218 6.96 -14.73 1.54
CA ILE A 218 7.93 -13.66 1.77
C ILE A 218 7.18 -12.36 2.01
N TYR A 219 7.60 -11.57 3.00
CA TYR A 219 7.15 -10.20 3.24
C TYR A 219 8.31 -9.23 3.03
N ILE A 220 8.11 -8.21 2.20
CA ILE A 220 9.09 -7.16 1.92
C ILE A 220 8.53 -5.82 2.37
N ASP A 221 9.27 -5.11 3.20
CA ASP A 221 9.00 -3.73 3.62
C ASP A 221 9.63 -2.79 2.59
N HIS A 222 8.82 -1.92 2.00
CA HIS A 222 9.23 -0.88 1.06
C HIS A 222 9.36 0.51 1.71
N GLY A 223 9.17 0.56 3.04
CA GLY A 223 9.14 1.81 3.81
C GLY A 223 7.77 2.47 3.81
N ARG A 224 7.61 3.46 4.69
CA ARG A 224 6.39 4.28 4.78
C ARG A 224 5.09 3.48 4.93
N GLY A 225 5.17 2.30 5.57
CA GLY A 225 4.03 1.42 5.79
C GLY A 225 3.58 0.61 4.57
N ALA A 226 4.38 0.60 3.49
CA ALA A 226 4.11 -0.21 2.30
C ALA A 226 4.81 -1.57 2.38
N PHE A 227 4.04 -2.65 2.33
CA PHE A 227 4.52 -4.03 2.35
C PHE A 227 3.97 -4.81 1.18
N SER A 228 4.84 -5.52 0.46
CA SER A 228 4.42 -6.57 -0.47
C SER A 228 4.58 -7.95 0.14
N TYR A 229 3.75 -8.90 -0.26
CA TYR A 229 3.95 -10.31 0.08
C TYR A 229 3.61 -11.23 -1.07
N TYR A 230 4.39 -12.32 -1.13
CA TYR A 230 4.44 -13.30 -2.21
C TYR A 230 4.18 -14.67 -1.60
N SER A 231 3.07 -15.30 -1.95
CA SER A 231 2.57 -16.50 -1.29
C SER A 231 2.54 -17.72 -2.22
N HIS A 232 2.28 -18.88 -1.61
CA HIS A 232 2.22 -20.18 -2.29
C HIS A 232 3.55 -20.60 -2.93
N MET A 233 4.67 -20.01 -2.47
CA MET A 233 6.00 -20.23 -3.04
C MET A 233 6.47 -21.67 -2.86
N ASN A 234 7.39 -22.09 -3.75
CA ASN A 234 8.11 -23.35 -3.64
C ASN A 234 9.34 -23.20 -2.75
N ASN A 235 10.19 -22.21 -3.03
CA ASN A 235 11.40 -21.91 -2.27
C ASN A 235 11.58 -20.41 -2.05
N PHE A 236 12.51 -20.06 -1.16
CA PHE A 236 12.97 -18.71 -0.90
C PHE A 236 14.44 -18.60 -1.31
N ASP A 237 14.77 -17.61 -2.16
CA ASP A 237 16.16 -17.28 -2.53
C ASP A 237 16.67 -16.07 -1.74
N VAL A 238 15.89 -15.63 -0.76
CA VAL A 238 16.21 -14.53 0.15
C VAL A 238 15.87 -14.90 1.59
N LYS A 239 16.50 -14.20 2.53
CA LYS A 239 16.31 -14.42 3.97
C LYS A 239 15.91 -13.14 4.70
N LYS A 240 15.29 -13.29 5.87
CA LYS A 240 14.94 -12.16 6.75
C LYS A 240 16.15 -11.24 7.00
N GLY A 241 15.94 -9.93 6.92
CA GLY A 241 16.96 -8.89 7.06
C GLY A 241 17.68 -8.53 5.75
N GLN A 242 17.54 -9.32 4.71
CA GLN A 242 18.19 -9.06 3.42
C GLN A 242 17.56 -7.84 2.74
N LYS A 243 18.40 -6.90 2.28
CA LYS A 243 18.00 -5.84 1.35
C LYS A 243 17.84 -6.44 -0.04
N VAL A 244 16.77 -6.09 -0.72
CA VAL A 244 16.48 -6.51 -2.09
C VAL A 244 16.32 -5.30 -3.00
N LYS A 245 16.69 -5.46 -4.26
CA LYS A 245 16.51 -4.46 -5.31
C LYS A 245 15.24 -4.79 -6.11
N LYS A 246 14.64 -3.79 -6.72
CA LYS A 246 13.60 -3.98 -7.72
C LYS A 246 14.09 -4.95 -8.81
N GLY A 247 13.28 -5.95 -9.16
CA GLY A 247 13.64 -6.96 -10.17
C GLY A 247 14.61 -8.03 -9.68
N GLN A 248 15.02 -8.03 -8.42
CA GLN A 248 15.82 -9.11 -7.86
C GLN A 248 14.99 -10.38 -7.73
N LEU A 249 15.53 -11.53 -8.16
CA LEU A 249 14.95 -12.85 -7.91
C LEU A 249 14.84 -13.09 -6.40
N ILE A 250 13.66 -13.48 -5.92
CA ILE A 250 13.39 -13.70 -4.50
C ILE A 250 12.95 -15.14 -4.18
N GLY A 251 12.70 -15.95 -5.19
CA GLY A 251 12.29 -17.33 -5.08
C GLY A 251 11.44 -17.77 -6.26
N THR A 252 10.79 -18.93 -6.13
CA THR A 252 9.95 -19.49 -7.19
C THR A 252 8.53 -19.78 -6.72
N SER A 253 7.58 -19.75 -7.64
CA SER A 253 6.18 -20.11 -7.42
C SER A 253 6.03 -21.60 -7.11
N GLY A 254 4.99 -21.93 -6.35
CA GLY A 254 4.73 -23.29 -5.90
C GLY A 254 3.24 -23.63 -5.81
N LYS A 255 2.95 -24.61 -4.93
CA LYS A 255 1.59 -25.08 -4.64
C LYS A 255 1.36 -25.29 -3.14
N THR A 256 1.99 -24.47 -2.29
CA THR A 256 1.90 -24.60 -0.83
C THR A 256 0.71 -23.83 -0.25
N GLY A 257 0.15 -24.28 0.89
CA GLY A 257 -0.95 -23.59 1.58
C GLY A 257 -2.36 -24.03 1.17
N ARG A 258 -3.33 -23.07 1.13
CA ARG A 258 -4.72 -23.29 0.70
C ARG A 258 -4.88 -22.85 -0.77
N ILE A 259 -4.82 -23.80 -1.67
CA ILE A 259 -4.64 -23.56 -3.10
C ILE A 259 -5.39 -24.62 -3.92
N THR A 260 -5.88 -24.27 -5.09
CA THR A 260 -6.53 -25.18 -6.06
C THR A 260 -5.57 -25.69 -7.12
N GLY A 261 -4.50 -24.96 -7.40
CA GLY A 261 -3.47 -25.30 -8.37
C GLY A 261 -2.28 -24.34 -8.26
N PRO A 262 -1.13 -24.63 -8.88
CA PRO A 262 0.06 -23.77 -8.80
C PRO A 262 -0.23 -22.35 -9.32
N HIS A 263 0.15 -21.33 -8.55
CA HIS A 263 0.08 -19.93 -8.91
C HIS A 263 0.91 -19.09 -7.94
N LEU A 264 1.18 -17.83 -8.29
CA LEU A 264 1.65 -16.82 -7.35
C LEU A 264 0.46 -16.01 -6.86
N HIS A 265 0.25 -15.95 -5.54
CA HIS A 265 -0.60 -14.93 -4.93
C HIS A 265 0.28 -13.76 -4.50
N TYR A 266 0.11 -12.60 -5.15
CA TYR A 266 0.79 -11.35 -4.86
C TYR A 266 -0.16 -10.36 -4.21
N ALA A 267 0.26 -9.76 -3.11
CA ALA A 267 -0.56 -8.78 -2.42
C ALA A 267 0.25 -7.62 -1.85
N LEU A 268 -0.42 -6.51 -1.58
CA LEU A 268 0.16 -5.29 -1.06
C LEU A 268 -0.68 -4.77 0.10
N ARG A 269 0.00 -4.25 1.13
CA ARG A 269 -0.62 -3.60 2.28
C ARG A 269 0.00 -2.23 2.49
N LEU A 270 -0.86 -1.26 2.81
CA LEU A 270 -0.46 0.08 3.25
C LEU A 270 -0.99 0.31 4.65
N TYR A 271 -0.13 0.65 5.61
CA TYR A 271 -0.53 0.95 7.00
C TYR A 271 -1.49 -0.08 7.58
N ASN A 272 -1.18 -1.37 7.39
CA ASN A 272 -1.99 -2.52 7.80
C ASN A 272 -3.36 -2.67 7.07
N THR A 273 -3.61 -1.96 6.00
CA THR A 273 -4.79 -2.12 5.15
C THR A 273 -4.37 -2.80 3.84
N THR A 274 -5.03 -3.91 3.49
CA THR A 274 -4.80 -4.59 2.20
C THR A 274 -5.48 -3.80 1.10
N VAL A 275 -4.75 -3.54 0.01
CA VAL A 275 -5.23 -2.77 -1.14
C VAL A 275 -4.96 -3.52 -2.44
N ASP A 276 -5.65 -3.12 -3.50
CA ASP A 276 -5.42 -3.66 -4.85
C ASP A 276 -3.97 -3.37 -5.27
N PRO A 277 -3.14 -4.42 -5.43
CA PRO A 277 -1.72 -4.26 -5.71
C PRO A 277 -1.43 -3.70 -7.11
N LEU A 278 -2.32 -3.95 -8.08
CA LEU A 278 -2.16 -3.43 -9.44
C LEU A 278 -2.50 -1.95 -9.48
N GLN A 279 -3.65 -1.57 -8.91
CA GLN A 279 -4.06 -0.18 -8.81
C GLN A 279 -3.02 0.66 -8.04
N TYR A 280 -2.49 0.14 -6.94
CA TYR A 280 -1.42 0.85 -6.21
C TYR A 280 -0.16 1.03 -7.05
N THR A 281 0.28 -0.01 -7.75
CA THR A 281 1.45 0.04 -8.64
C THR A 281 1.30 1.11 -9.70
N GLU A 282 0.16 1.14 -10.39
CA GLU A 282 -0.14 2.13 -11.43
C GLU A 282 -0.20 3.56 -10.86
N LEU A 283 -0.92 3.73 -9.74
CA LEU A 283 -1.03 5.03 -9.08
C LEU A 283 0.32 5.55 -8.59
N TYR A 284 1.11 4.70 -7.93
CA TYR A 284 2.45 5.06 -7.45
C TYR A 284 3.34 5.53 -8.61
N ASN A 285 3.38 4.77 -9.69
CA ASN A 285 4.20 5.07 -10.86
C ASN A 285 3.73 6.34 -11.57
N LYS A 286 2.42 6.55 -11.68
CA LYS A 286 1.84 7.78 -12.24
C LYS A 286 2.23 9.01 -11.41
N ILE A 287 2.09 8.96 -10.09
CA ILE A 287 2.48 10.07 -9.19
C ILE A 287 3.98 10.33 -9.29
N LEU A 288 4.79 9.28 -9.33
CA LEU A 288 6.22 9.41 -9.49
C LEU A 288 6.58 10.13 -10.80
N LYS A 289 6.00 9.73 -11.93
CA LYS A 289 6.23 10.35 -13.25
C LYS A 289 5.77 11.80 -13.33
N LEU A 290 4.66 12.16 -12.70
CA LEU A 290 4.09 13.51 -12.77
C LEU A 290 4.85 14.55 -11.93
N TYR A 291 5.54 14.11 -10.88
CA TYR A 291 6.12 15.02 -9.88
C TYR A 291 7.64 14.85 -9.68
N GLN A 292 8.30 13.95 -10.44
CA GLN A 292 9.74 13.93 -10.62
C GLN A 292 10.16 15.04 -11.59
#